data_d52b950860c59e7ab6798ecd626f8914
#
_entry.id   d52b950860c59e7ab6798ecd626f8914
#
_cell.length_a   1.000
_cell.length_b   1.000
_cell.length_c   1.000
_cell.angle_alpha   90.00
_cell.angle_beta   90.00
_cell.angle_gamma   90.00
#
_symmetry.space_group_name_H-M   'P 1'
#
loop_
_entity.id
_entity.type
_entity.pdbx_description
1 polymer ?
#
loop_
_entity_poly.entity_id
_entity_poly.type
_entity_poly.pdbx_seq_one_letter_code
_entity_poly.pdbx_strand_id
1 'polypeptide(L)'
;RNDGSGRYAEVSDQLGPGLALRQVSRGAAMGDYDNDGDLDVVVANNNQPAALLRNDGGNAGHWLSLRLDGRAVGAEVRVVAGELAQLDVVRTGSSYLCQSALRPFFGLGDRDRIDEVEIRWPSGAVQRLRDIPADQILTVRETDAAQ
;
A
#
# COMPACT_ATOMS: atom_id res chain seq x y z
N ARG A 1 6.17 -14.84 -6.01
CA ARG A 1 7.01 -14.05 -5.09
C ARG A 1 8.26 -13.59 -5.80
N ASN A 2 8.59 -12.30 -5.70
CA ASN A 2 9.88 -11.76 -6.14
C ASN A 2 10.96 -12.12 -5.10
N ASP A 3 12.15 -12.53 -5.55
CA ASP A 3 13.29 -12.87 -4.70
C ASP A 3 14.25 -11.68 -4.46
N GLY A 4 13.92 -10.49 -5.01
CA GLY A 4 14.76 -9.30 -4.94
C GLY A 4 15.78 -9.17 -6.07
N SER A 5 16.01 -10.22 -6.86
CA SER A 5 16.92 -10.21 -8.03
C SER A 5 16.20 -9.99 -9.37
N GLY A 6 14.90 -9.71 -9.32
CA GLY A 6 14.03 -9.61 -10.48
C GLY A 6 13.47 -10.94 -10.98
N ARG A 7 13.71 -12.03 -10.27
CA ARG A 7 13.10 -13.34 -10.55
C ARG A 7 11.82 -13.53 -9.75
N TYR A 8 10.87 -14.24 -10.34
CA TYR A 8 9.58 -14.52 -9.74
C TYR A 8 9.39 -16.03 -9.60
N ALA A 9 8.99 -16.48 -8.43
CA ALA A 9 8.59 -17.86 -8.15
C ALA A 9 7.08 -17.93 -7.96
N GLU A 10 6.46 -19.00 -8.50
CA GLU A 10 5.08 -19.36 -8.21
C GLU A 10 5.00 -19.90 -6.78
N VAL A 11 4.12 -19.34 -5.95
CA VAL A 11 3.96 -19.71 -4.54
C VAL A 11 2.49 -19.79 -4.11
N SER A 12 1.55 -19.83 -5.03
CA SER A 12 0.11 -19.85 -4.73
C SER A 12 -0.29 -20.97 -3.78
N ASP A 13 0.34 -22.15 -3.91
CA ASP A 13 0.07 -23.28 -3.05
C ASP A 13 0.48 -23.06 -1.57
N GLN A 14 1.28 -22.02 -1.31
CA GLN A 14 1.77 -21.67 0.02
C GLN A 14 0.93 -20.54 0.68
N LEU A 15 0.05 -19.91 -0.08
CA LEU A 15 -0.67 -18.68 0.31
C LEU A 15 -2.13 -18.93 0.68
N GLY A 16 -2.51 -20.19 0.88
CA GLY A 16 -3.83 -20.56 1.35
C GLY A 16 -4.85 -20.87 0.25
N PRO A 17 -6.03 -21.37 0.64
CA PRO A 17 -7.01 -21.90 -0.30
C PRO A 17 -7.70 -20.85 -1.17
N GLY A 18 -7.67 -19.59 -0.76
CA GLY A 18 -8.29 -18.48 -1.51
C GLY A 18 -7.71 -18.32 -2.91
N LEU A 19 -6.43 -18.56 -3.09
CA LEU A 19 -5.75 -18.47 -4.39
C LEU A 19 -5.97 -19.71 -5.28
N ALA A 20 -6.50 -20.79 -4.74
CA ALA A 20 -6.84 -21.99 -5.51
C ALA A 20 -8.23 -21.91 -6.19
N LEU A 21 -9.02 -20.87 -5.90
CA LEU A 21 -10.35 -20.67 -6.48
C LEU A 21 -10.24 -20.40 -7.98
N ARG A 22 -10.87 -21.29 -8.79
CA ARG A 22 -10.92 -21.09 -10.24
C ARG A 22 -12.16 -20.26 -10.60
N GLN A 23 -11.95 -18.99 -10.93
CA GLN A 23 -13.00 -18.04 -11.26
C GLN A 23 -12.65 -17.24 -12.52
N VAL A 24 -13.65 -16.65 -13.16
CA VAL A 24 -13.42 -15.74 -14.31
C VAL A 24 -13.16 -14.35 -13.76
N SER A 25 -12.01 -14.15 -13.20
CA SER A 25 -11.61 -12.89 -12.58
C SER A 25 -11.31 -11.81 -13.63
N ARG A 26 -11.70 -10.57 -13.33
CA ARG A 26 -11.54 -9.41 -14.23
C ARG A 26 -10.71 -8.30 -13.65
N GLY A 27 -10.88 -7.99 -12.40
CA GLY A 27 -10.16 -6.93 -11.73
C GLY A 27 -9.87 -7.27 -10.28
N ALA A 28 -8.86 -6.63 -9.74
CA ALA A 28 -8.49 -6.75 -8.34
C ALA A 28 -8.21 -5.38 -7.76
N ALA A 29 -8.53 -5.21 -6.49
CA ALA A 29 -8.19 -4.02 -5.71
C ALA A 29 -7.55 -4.44 -4.39
N MET A 30 -6.56 -3.68 -3.96
CA MET A 30 -5.84 -3.89 -2.71
C MET A 30 -6.17 -2.81 -1.69
N GLY A 31 -6.22 -3.18 -0.44
CA GLY A 31 -6.40 -2.28 0.68
C GLY A 31 -6.37 -3.05 1.99
N ASP A 32 -5.99 -2.40 3.04
CA ASP A 32 -6.05 -2.91 4.40
C ASP A 32 -7.49 -2.69 4.89
N TYR A 33 -8.29 -3.75 4.82
CA TYR A 33 -9.75 -3.73 5.02
C TYR A 33 -10.12 -3.68 6.51
N ASP A 34 -9.41 -4.40 7.35
CA ASP A 34 -9.66 -4.47 8.80
C ASP A 34 -8.68 -3.61 9.62
N ASN A 35 -7.76 -2.90 8.97
CA ASN A 35 -6.76 -2.00 9.53
C ASN A 35 -5.80 -2.70 10.50
N ASP A 36 -5.44 -3.93 10.18
CA ASP A 36 -4.50 -4.73 10.95
C ASP A 36 -3.03 -4.56 10.52
N GLY A 37 -2.79 -3.80 9.43
CA GLY A 37 -1.46 -3.44 8.97
C GLY A 37 -0.93 -4.35 7.88
N ASP A 38 -1.78 -5.12 7.25
CA ASP A 38 -1.42 -5.83 6.02
C ASP A 38 -2.42 -5.56 4.87
N LEU A 39 -2.05 -5.92 3.66
CA LEU A 39 -2.88 -5.65 2.49
C LEU A 39 -3.71 -6.86 2.12
N ASP A 40 -5.02 -6.65 2.06
CA ASP A 40 -6.02 -7.58 1.54
C ASP A 40 -6.28 -7.37 0.06
N VAL A 41 -6.91 -8.34 -0.58
CA VAL A 41 -7.26 -8.27 -1.99
C VAL A 41 -8.72 -8.60 -2.20
N VAL A 42 -9.45 -7.69 -2.85
CA VAL A 42 -10.79 -7.95 -3.38
C VAL A 42 -10.68 -8.28 -4.87
N VAL A 43 -11.24 -9.41 -5.28
CA VAL A 43 -11.26 -9.84 -6.68
C VAL A 43 -12.68 -9.79 -7.22
N ALA A 44 -12.90 -9.04 -8.28
CA ALA A 44 -14.14 -8.98 -9.01
C ALA A 44 -14.20 -10.06 -10.10
N ASN A 45 -15.26 -10.86 -10.09
CA ASN A 45 -15.45 -11.98 -11.01
C ASN A 45 -16.64 -11.75 -11.95
N ASN A 46 -16.51 -12.22 -13.19
CA ASN A 46 -17.56 -12.10 -14.18
C ASN A 46 -18.66 -13.15 -13.93
N ASN A 47 -19.89 -12.69 -13.69
CA ASN A 47 -21.04 -13.52 -13.39
C ASN A 47 -20.83 -14.54 -12.25
N GLN A 48 -20.00 -14.19 -11.29
CA GLN A 48 -19.70 -14.96 -10.09
C GLN A 48 -19.52 -13.99 -8.91
N PRO A 49 -19.72 -14.43 -7.66
CA PRO A 49 -19.47 -13.57 -6.49
C PRO A 49 -18.05 -13.01 -6.46
N ALA A 50 -17.91 -11.79 -5.97
CA ALA A 50 -16.59 -11.26 -5.65
C ALA A 50 -15.95 -12.07 -4.52
N ALA A 51 -14.62 -12.16 -4.53
CA ALA A 51 -13.86 -12.82 -3.49
C ALA A 51 -13.05 -11.77 -2.71
N LEU A 52 -13.14 -11.83 -1.38
CA LEU A 52 -12.24 -11.13 -0.47
C LEU A 52 -11.18 -12.13 -0.01
N LEU A 53 -9.94 -11.88 -0.36
CA LEU A 53 -8.77 -12.62 0.09
C LEU A 53 -8.16 -11.82 1.24
N ARG A 54 -8.53 -12.19 2.47
CA ARG A 54 -7.95 -11.59 3.66
C ARG A 54 -6.55 -12.14 3.87
N ASN A 55 -5.62 -11.25 4.13
CA ASN A 55 -4.28 -11.59 4.57
C ASN A 55 -4.29 -11.64 6.11
N ASP A 56 -3.71 -12.65 6.72
CA ASP A 56 -3.69 -12.83 8.17
C ASP A 56 -2.24 -12.96 8.67
N GLY A 57 -1.29 -12.30 8.05
CA GLY A 57 0.11 -12.45 8.47
C GLY A 57 1.12 -11.65 7.66
N GLY A 58 0.66 -10.77 6.79
CA GLY A 58 1.52 -9.85 6.06
C GLY A 58 2.15 -8.80 6.96
N ASN A 59 1.57 -8.55 8.12
CA ASN A 59 2.00 -7.61 9.15
C ASN A 59 3.05 -8.20 10.13
N ALA A 60 3.66 -9.34 9.81
CA ALA A 60 4.74 -9.92 10.62
C ALA A 60 5.99 -9.02 10.67
N GLY A 61 6.20 -8.16 9.67
CA GLY A 61 7.18 -7.08 9.67
C GLY A 61 6.53 -5.74 9.95
N HIS A 62 7.35 -4.73 10.26
CA HIS A 62 6.87 -3.36 10.47
C HIS A 62 6.32 -2.73 9.19
N TRP A 63 5.41 -1.77 9.34
CA TRP A 63 4.71 -1.14 8.23
C TRP A 63 4.36 0.33 8.51
N LEU A 64 4.03 1.07 7.45
CA LEU A 64 3.43 2.40 7.52
C LEU A 64 2.35 2.52 6.45
N SER A 65 1.18 3.01 6.83
CA SER A 65 0.15 3.45 5.89
C SER A 65 -0.11 4.95 6.06
N LEU A 66 -0.34 5.66 4.94
CA LEU A 66 -0.59 7.10 4.98
C LEU A 66 -2.00 7.42 4.51
N ARG A 67 -2.72 8.17 5.35
CA ARG A 67 -3.97 8.82 4.95
C ARG A 67 -3.66 10.29 4.65
N LEU A 68 -3.73 10.65 3.39
CA LEU A 68 -3.47 12.01 2.95
C LEU A 68 -4.80 12.77 2.82
N ASP A 69 -5.01 13.77 3.69
CA ASP A 69 -6.19 14.64 3.65
C ASP A 69 -5.91 15.83 2.74
N GLY A 70 -6.78 16.03 1.75
CA GLY A 70 -6.67 17.12 0.77
C GLY A 70 -6.74 16.60 -0.66
N ARG A 71 -6.09 17.30 -1.59
CA ARG A 71 -6.00 16.89 -3.01
C ARG A 71 -4.86 15.91 -3.22
N ALA A 72 -5.00 14.72 -2.63
CA ALA A 72 -3.93 13.75 -2.55
C ALA A 72 -3.66 12.95 -3.84
N VAL A 73 -4.65 12.84 -4.74
CA VAL A 73 -4.46 12.08 -6.00
C VAL A 73 -3.39 12.75 -6.85
N GLY A 74 -2.33 12.01 -7.15
CA GLY A 74 -1.12 12.51 -7.79
C GLY A 74 0.01 12.87 -6.82
N ALA A 75 -0.24 12.82 -5.50
CA ALA A 75 0.83 13.01 -4.54
C ALA A 75 1.85 11.88 -4.62
N GLU A 76 3.14 12.24 -4.59
CA GLU A 76 4.25 11.31 -4.50
C GLU A 76 4.69 11.22 -3.03
N VAL A 77 4.81 10.00 -2.53
CA VAL A 77 5.25 9.73 -1.16
C VAL A 77 6.54 8.92 -1.18
N ARG A 78 7.60 9.47 -0.63
CA ARG A 78 8.88 8.79 -0.45
C ARG A 78 9.10 8.52 1.04
N VAL A 79 9.38 7.26 1.36
CA VAL A 79 9.68 6.79 2.73
C VAL A 79 11.12 6.30 2.78
N VAL A 80 11.86 6.73 3.80
CA VAL A 80 13.24 6.30 4.07
C VAL A 80 13.33 5.74 5.49
N ALA A 81 13.85 4.53 5.62
CA ALA A 81 14.11 3.87 6.90
C ALA A 81 15.44 3.11 6.81
N GLY A 82 16.50 3.67 7.37
CA GLY A 82 17.88 3.20 7.18
C GLY A 82 18.27 3.18 5.70
N GLU A 83 18.68 2.03 5.22
CA GLU A 83 19.04 1.84 3.80
C GLU A 83 17.82 1.59 2.89
N LEU A 84 16.65 1.36 3.47
CA LEU A 84 15.41 1.15 2.72
C LEU A 84 14.89 2.50 2.24
N ALA A 85 14.68 2.64 0.93
CA ALA A 85 13.98 3.76 0.34
C ALA A 85 12.88 3.25 -0.60
N GLN A 86 11.66 3.73 -0.39
CA GLN A 86 10.49 3.36 -1.20
C GLN A 86 9.79 4.61 -1.70
N LEU A 87 9.14 4.51 -2.84
CA LEU A 87 8.33 5.56 -3.45
C LEU A 87 7.00 4.97 -3.90
N ASP A 88 5.92 5.66 -3.58
CA ASP A 88 4.59 5.38 -4.14
C ASP A 88 3.91 6.66 -4.55
N VAL A 89 2.93 6.54 -5.44
CA VAL A 89 2.13 7.65 -5.96
C VAL A 89 0.66 7.37 -5.72
N VAL A 90 -0.04 8.30 -5.09
CA VAL A 90 -1.49 8.20 -4.90
C VAL A 90 -2.20 8.30 -6.24
N ARG A 91 -2.82 7.21 -6.69
CA ARG A 91 -3.44 7.12 -8.01
C ARG A 91 -4.83 6.50 -7.96
N THR A 92 -5.69 6.94 -8.85
CA THR A 92 -6.97 6.30 -9.12
C THR A 92 -6.81 5.30 -10.26
N GLY A 93 -7.41 4.11 -10.12
CA GLY A 93 -7.32 3.05 -11.12
C GLY A 93 -5.99 2.29 -11.08
N SER A 94 -6.06 1.02 -10.76
CA SER A 94 -4.88 0.14 -10.65
C SER A 94 -5.04 -1.18 -11.39
N SER A 95 -6.28 -1.57 -11.71
CA SER A 95 -6.63 -2.78 -12.44
C SER A 95 -7.89 -2.53 -13.27
N TYR A 96 -8.33 -3.50 -14.07
CA TYR A 96 -9.49 -3.35 -14.96
C TYR A 96 -10.75 -2.98 -14.17
N LEU A 97 -11.23 -1.74 -14.38
CA LEU A 97 -12.39 -1.16 -13.68
C LEU A 97 -12.34 -1.23 -12.16
N CYS A 98 -11.11 -1.27 -11.60
CA CYS A 98 -10.90 -1.35 -10.16
C CYS A 98 -10.00 -0.22 -9.66
N GLN A 99 -10.18 0.13 -8.41
CA GLN A 99 -9.36 1.09 -7.70
C GLN A 99 -8.95 0.51 -6.35
N SER A 100 -7.66 0.43 -6.10
CA SER A 100 -7.10 0.12 -4.78
C SER A 100 -7.30 1.28 -3.80
N ALA A 101 -7.09 1.05 -2.52
CA ALA A 101 -7.13 2.11 -1.52
C ALA A 101 -6.20 3.26 -1.90
N LEU A 102 -6.66 4.51 -1.68
CA LEU A 102 -5.86 5.72 -1.93
C LEU A 102 -4.83 5.98 -0.83
N ARG A 103 -4.62 5.02 0.04
CA ARG A 103 -3.63 5.06 1.12
C ARG A 103 -2.35 4.38 0.65
N PRO A 104 -1.25 5.11 0.41
CA PRO A 104 0.05 4.48 0.22
C PRO A 104 0.40 3.58 1.40
N PHE A 105 0.95 2.41 1.09
CA PHE A 105 1.31 1.41 2.08
C PHE A 105 2.76 0.98 1.87
N PHE A 106 3.54 0.97 2.95
CA PHE A 106 4.96 0.66 2.93
C PHE A 106 5.30 -0.43 3.94
N GLY A 107 5.75 -1.57 3.48
CA GLY A 107 6.36 -2.58 4.33
C GLY A 107 7.79 -2.18 4.67
N LEU A 108 8.14 -2.22 5.95
CA LEU A 108 9.43 -1.73 6.47
C LEU A 108 10.38 -2.86 6.88
N GLY A 109 9.89 -4.12 6.86
CA GLY A 109 10.64 -5.28 7.35
C GLY A 109 10.92 -5.16 8.84
N ASP A 110 12.16 -5.24 9.25
CA ASP A 110 12.57 -5.20 10.68
C ASP A 110 12.76 -3.78 11.24
N ARG A 111 12.34 -2.75 10.50
CA ARG A 111 12.56 -1.35 10.87
C ARG A 111 11.36 -0.79 11.59
N ASP A 112 11.49 -0.53 12.87
CA ASP A 112 10.45 0.03 13.76
C ASP A 112 10.30 1.55 13.68
N ARG A 113 11.19 2.23 12.92
CA ARG A 113 11.18 3.69 12.74
C ARG A 113 11.51 4.08 11.29
N ILE A 114 10.91 5.20 10.90
CA ILE A 114 11.11 5.85 9.62
C ILE A 114 11.91 7.14 9.84
N ASP A 115 13.04 7.30 9.15
CA ASP A 115 13.88 8.48 9.25
C ASP A 115 13.21 9.70 8.62
N GLU A 116 12.61 9.51 7.43
CA GLU A 116 11.95 10.58 6.71
C GLU A 116 10.79 10.06 5.85
N VAL A 117 9.68 10.80 5.88
CA VAL A 117 8.58 10.73 4.91
C VAL A 117 8.54 12.06 4.17
N GLU A 118 8.83 12.07 2.87
CA GLU A 118 8.64 13.21 1.99
C GLU A 118 7.36 13.04 1.19
N ILE A 119 6.49 14.04 1.22
CA ILE A 119 5.25 14.08 0.46
C ILE A 119 5.32 15.28 -0.49
N ARG A 120 5.24 15.00 -1.79
CA ARG A 120 5.12 16.02 -2.84
C ARG A 120 3.67 16.08 -3.28
N TRP A 121 2.99 17.13 -2.90
CA TRP A 121 1.59 17.34 -3.22
C TRP A 121 1.39 17.82 -4.66
N PRO A 122 0.23 17.52 -5.28
CA PRO A 122 -0.09 18.03 -6.62
C PRO A 122 -0.12 19.56 -6.73
N SER A 123 -0.31 20.26 -5.61
CA SER A 123 -0.20 21.72 -5.53
C SER A 123 1.22 22.25 -5.75
N GLY A 124 2.23 21.37 -5.66
CA GLY A 124 3.64 21.71 -5.64
C GLY A 124 4.23 21.84 -4.22
N ALA A 125 3.39 21.79 -3.17
CA ALA A 125 3.89 21.79 -1.79
C ALA A 125 4.70 20.53 -1.50
N VAL A 126 5.75 20.67 -0.70
CA VAL A 126 6.57 19.55 -0.23
C VAL A 126 6.58 19.56 1.29
N GLN A 127 6.10 18.47 1.88
CA GLN A 127 6.13 18.25 3.33
C GLN A 127 7.11 17.15 3.67
N ARG A 128 7.84 17.35 4.77
CA ARG A 128 8.76 16.34 5.32
C ARG A 128 8.43 16.10 6.77
N LEU A 129 8.24 14.83 7.10
CA LEU A 129 8.07 14.34 8.45
C LEU A 129 9.28 13.50 8.79
N ARG A 130 9.74 13.54 10.04
CA ARG A 130 10.92 12.81 10.46
C ARG A 130 10.68 12.06 11.75
N ASP A 131 11.47 11.01 11.95
CA ASP A 131 11.49 10.24 13.18
C ASP A 131 10.10 9.67 13.52
N ILE A 132 9.46 9.02 12.54
CA ILE A 132 8.12 8.48 12.62
C ILE A 132 8.17 7.04 13.11
N PRO A 133 7.42 6.65 14.16
CA PRO A 133 7.29 5.24 14.52
C PRO A 133 6.57 4.46 13.43
N ALA A 134 6.93 3.19 13.27
CA ALA A 134 6.24 2.25 12.42
C ALA A 134 4.86 1.83 12.99
N ASP A 135 4.20 0.90 12.34
CA ASP A 135 2.98 0.20 12.75
C ASP A 135 1.80 1.14 13.01
N GLN A 136 1.58 2.07 12.09
CA GLN A 136 0.48 3.02 12.20
C GLN A 136 -0.09 3.48 10.86
N ILE A 137 -1.33 3.95 10.92
CA ILE A 137 -1.96 4.73 9.86
C ILE A 137 -1.75 6.21 10.20
N LEU A 138 -0.77 6.83 9.56
CA LEU A 138 -0.44 8.24 9.78
C LEU A 138 -1.32 9.13 8.91
N THR A 139 -2.10 10.01 9.53
CA THR A 139 -2.89 11.01 8.82
C THR A 139 -2.06 12.28 8.63
N VAL A 140 -1.88 12.70 7.39
CA VAL A 140 -1.17 13.93 7.03
C VAL A 140 -2.12 14.81 6.23
N ARG A 141 -2.27 16.05 6.69
CA ARG A 141 -3.02 17.08 5.97
C ARG A 141 -2.05 17.95 5.19
N GLU A 142 -2.42 18.26 3.96
CA GLU A 142 -1.67 19.24 3.18
C GLU A 142 -1.62 20.58 3.94
N THR A 143 -0.43 21.07 4.22
CA THR A 143 -0.22 22.42 4.76
C THR A 143 0.02 23.35 3.59
N ASP A 144 -0.59 24.54 3.62
CA ASP A 144 -0.31 25.57 2.61
C ASP A 144 1.20 25.76 2.50
N ALA A 145 1.70 25.76 1.26
CA ALA A 145 3.09 26.08 1.03
C ALA A 145 3.36 27.44 1.67
N ALA A 146 4.30 27.53 2.59
CA ALA A 146 4.75 28.82 3.09
C ALA A 146 5.21 29.64 1.88
N GLN A 147 4.49 30.74 1.60
CA GLN A 147 4.81 31.71 0.55
C GLN A 147 6.18 32.33 0.78
#